data_887e16cf6d5365d20e9f220bf1ad7cc9
#
_entry.id   887e16cf6d5365d20e9f220bf1ad7cc9
#
_cell.length_a   1.000
_cell.length_b   1.000
_cell.length_c   1.000
_cell.angle_alpha   90.00
_cell.angle_beta   90.00
_cell.angle_gamma   90.00
#
_symmetry.space_group_name_H-M   'P 1'
#
loop_
_entity.id
_entity.type
_entity.pdbx_description
1 polymer ?
#
loop_
_entity_poly.entity_id
_entity_poly.type
_entity_poly.pdbx_seq_one_letter_code
_entity_poly.pdbx_strand_id
1 'polypeptide(L)'
;MSMMEDLVPEVGAFLLGAPKSGTTWLANAMEQHPGICISEPKEPNEIATHRGTFGRDVREPDWGRYAGCFKGGGLKMDCSVHALACPVAPNRVAKHWPEARFVVCLREPVSRTISHWGMVLDTEEDKQNDADWSDFASAWRDQRLSCDTLYGACMGRWLECFPRDRFLMLDSRRMRDEAGAVLDEVVGHLGVEPFVFNLSEVHNANTADDRRPLTIFGRGLKFAAALIPGLLKQPLVSSLQKRGVNVYKMPILSRGKSARPVPSAEQCKEMRNQVNSDLEELGQLTDFPIARWLDGDQ
;
A
#
# COMPACT_ATOMS: atom_id res chain seq x y z
N MET A 1 -5.98 -23.96 -24.51
CA MET A 1 -5.21 -23.35 -23.42
C MET A 1 -4.11 -22.52 -24.05
N SER A 2 -4.11 -21.23 -23.78
CA SER A 2 -3.25 -20.25 -24.47
C SER A 2 -1.86 -20.28 -23.87
N MET A 3 -0.80 -20.10 -24.67
CA MET A 3 0.60 -19.89 -24.21
C MET A 3 0.77 -18.72 -23.22
N MET A 4 -0.27 -17.92 -22.99
CA MET A 4 -0.27 -16.83 -21.99
C MET A 4 -0.58 -17.32 -20.57
N GLU A 5 -1.22 -18.48 -20.38
CA GLU A 5 -1.48 -19.04 -19.05
C GLU A 5 -0.21 -19.61 -18.42
N ASP A 6 0.76 -20.07 -19.24
CA ASP A 6 2.04 -20.60 -18.75
C ASP A 6 2.99 -19.50 -18.18
N LEU A 7 2.64 -18.22 -18.37
CA LEU A 7 3.42 -17.07 -17.88
C LEU A 7 2.92 -16.53 -16.53
N VAL A 8 1.78 -16.98 -16.02
CA VAL A 8 1.24 -16.52 -14.73
C VAL A 8 2.17 -17.01 -13.60
N PRO A 9 2.79 -16.11 -12.83
CA PRO A 9 3.67 -16.56 -11.73
C PRO A 9 2.84 -17.21 -10.62
N GLU A 10 3.40 -18.19 -9.96
CA GLU A 10 2.81 -18.74 -8.75
C GLU A 10 2.99 -17.74 -7.60
N VAL A 11 1.92 -17.05 -7.19
CA VAL A 11 1.90 -16.10 -6.08
C VAL A 11 1.04 -16.67 -4.96
N GLY A 12 1.62 -16.87 -3.79
CA GLY A 12 0.92 -17.51 -2.67
C GLY A 12 0.39 -16.52 -1.63
N ALA A 13 0.86 -15.26 -1.65
CA ALA A 13 0.45 -14.26 -0.65
C ALA A 13 0.29 -12.86 -1.25
N PHE A 14 -0.59 -12.07 -0.62
CA PHE A 14 -0.85 -10.68 -0.99
C PHE A 14 -0.95 -9.78 0.23
N LEU A 15 -0.20 -8.67 0.24
CA LEU A 15 -0.39 -7.56 1.15
C LEU A 15 -1.29 -6.53 0.48
N LEU A 16 -2.57 -6.60 0.74
CA LEU A 16 -3.60 -5.89 -0.03
C LEU A 16 -3.73 -4.41 0.28
N GLY A 17 -3.24 -3.95 1.41
CA GLY A 17 -3.42 -2.55 1.82
C GLY A 17 -3.65 -2.44 3.32
N ALA A 18 -4.21 -1.30 3.79
CA ALA A 18 -4.54 -0.10 3.05
C ALA A 18 -3.34 0.84 2.91
N PRO A 19 -3.31 1.71 1.90
CA PRO A 19 -2.26 2.73 1.81
C PRO A 19 -2.20 3.54 3.11
N LYS A 20 -0.99 3.87 3.60
CA LYS A 20 -0.75 4.66 4.83
C LYS A 20 -1.04 3.94 6.16
N SER A 21 -1.12 2.60 6.12
CA SER A 21 -1.38 1.73 7.28
C SER A 21 -0.17 0.88 7.70
N GLY A 22 1.06 1.27 7.35
CA GLY A 22 2.27 0.55 7.76
C GLY A 22 2.72 -0.56 6.81
N THR A 23 2.09 -0.73 5.66
CA THR A 23 2.39 -1.78 4.67
C THR A 23 3.84 -1.79 4.17
N THR A 24 4.51 -0.63 4.10
CA THR A 24 5.93 -0.57 3.70
C THR A 24 6.83 -1.12 4.79
N TRP A 25 6.53 -0.82 6.06
CA TRP A 25 7.25 -1.39 7.18
C TRP A 25 7.11 -2.92 7.21
N LEU A 26 5.90 -3.43 7.05
CA LEU A 26 5.64 -4.87 7.04
C LEU A 26 6.37 -5.56 5.87
N ALA A 27 6.28 -5.02 4.66
CA ALA A 27 6.98 -5.58 3.50
C ALA A 27 8.50 -5.62 3.72
N ASN A 28 9.10 -4.55 4.26
CA ASN A 28 10.53 -4.51 4.57
C ASN A 28 10.92 -5.50 5.67
N ALA A 29 10.04 -5.75 6.64
CA ALA A 29 10.27 -6.80 7.64
C ALA A 29 10.23 -8.18 6.98
N MET A 30 9.20 -8.48 6.19
CA MET A 30 9.07 -9.77 5.51
C MET A 30 10.20 -10.05 4.50
N GLU A 31 10.82 -9.02 3.93
CA GLU A 31 11.99 -9.16 3.04
C GLU A 31 13.21 -9.80 3.75
N GLN A 32 13.29 -9.71 5.08
CA GLN A 32 14.34 -10.39 5.85
C GLN A 32 14.15 -11.92 5.90
N HIS A 33 12.92 -12.39 5.66
CA HIS A 33 12.59 -13.81 5.81
C HIS A 33 13.07 -14.62 4.59
N PRO A 34 13.96 -15.62 4.74
CA PRO A 34 14.55 -16.35 3.60
C PRO A 34 13.53 -17.17 2.80
N GLY A 35 12.39 -17.51 3.40
CA GLY A 35 11.31 -18.26 2.77
C GLY A 35 10.27 -17.39 2.07
N ILE A 36 10.43 -16.06 2.05
CA ILE A 36 9.48 -15.11 1.42
C ILE A 36 10.18 -14.32 0.32
N CYS A 37 9.56 -14.22 -0.84
CA CYS A 37 10.02 -13.42 -1.97
C CYS A 37 9.04 -12.25 -2.19
N ILE A 38 9.40 -11.07 -1.70
CA ILE A 38 8.64 -9.84 -1.94
C ILE A 38 8.81 -9.39 -3.39
N SER A 39 7.71 -8.90 -3.99
CA SER A 39 7.74 -8.33 -5.34
C SER A 39 8.67 -7.11 -5.44
N GLU A 40 9.43 -7.02 -6.53
CA GLU A 40 10.26 -5.86 -6.87
C GLU A 40 9.90 -5.34 -8.27
N PRO A 41 9.31 -4.14 -8.39
CA PRO A 41 9.00 -3.19 -7.32
C PRO A 41 8.00 -3.77 -6.31
N LYS A 42 8.03 -3.24 -5.07
CA LYS A 42 7.12 -3.64 -3.99
C LYS A 42 5.66 -3.70 -4.42
N GLU A 43 5.24 -2.75 -5.24
CA GLU A 43 3.88 -2.63 -5.77
C GLU A 43 3.90 -2.76 -7.30
N PRO A 44 3.89 -3.99 -7.84
CA PRO A 44 3.85 -4.21 -9.29
C PRO A 44 2.55 -3.71 -9.93
N ASN A 45 1.44 -3.72 -9.17
CA ASN A 45 0.12 -3.26 -9.60
C ASN A 45 -0.39 -3.95 -10.88
N GLU A 46 -0.08 -5.23 -11.08
CA GLU A 46 -0.58 -5.98 -12.24
C GLU A 46 -1.97 -6.56 -12.03
N ILE A 47 -2.27 -7.02 -10.81
CA ILE A 47 -3.59 -7.58 -10.48
C ILE A 47 -4.66 -6.49 -10.33
N ALA A 48 -4.27 -5.26 -10.00
CA ALA A 48 -5.16 -4.14 -9.74
C ALA A 48 -5.26 -3.20 -10.95
N THR A 49 -6.45 -2.64 -11.15
CA THR A 49 -6.65 -1.49 -12.05
C THR A 49 -6.31 -0.16 -11.38
N HIS A 50 -6.19 -0.17 -10.06
CA HIS A 50 -5.76 0.97 -9.26
C HIS A 50 -4.23 0.98 -9.16
N ARG A 51 -3.60 2.04 -9.68
CA ARG A 51 -2.15 2.23 -9.69
C ARG A 51 -1.80 3.53 -8.98
N GLY A 52 -1.42 3.40 -7.71
CA GLY A 52 -1.28 4.57 -6.86
C GLY A 52 -2.64 5.27 -6.63
N THR A 53 -2.60 6.49 -6.14
CA THR A 53 -3.80 7.25 -5.76
C THR A 53 -4.67 7.60 -6.97
N PHE A 54 -4.07 8.05 -8.06
CA PHE A 54 -4.80 8.63 -9.21
C PHE A 54 -4.88 7.69 -10.42
N GLY A 55 -3.94 6.79 -10.57
CA GLY A 55 -3.90 5.91 -11.74
C GLY A 55 -5.07 4.94 -11.76
N ARG A 56 -5.75 4.88 -12.92
CA ARG A 56 -6.77 3.89 -13.21
C ARG A 56 -6.45 3.28 -14.57
N ASP A 57 -6.18 1.98 -14.60
CA ASP A 57 -5.75 1.27 -15.79
C ASP A 57 -6.49 -0.07 -15.86
N VAL A 58 -7.44 -0.17 -16.75
CA VAL A 58 -8.32 -1.34 -16.93
C VAL A 58 -7.73 -2.42 -17.83
N ARG A 59 -6.47 -2.27 -18.26
CA ARG A 59 -5.81 -3.27 -19.12
C ARG A 59 -5.72 -4.63 -18.44
N GLU A 60 -5.54 -5.66 -19.24
CA GLU A 60 -5.17 -6.97 -18.75
C GLU A 60 -3.76 -6.98 -18.16
N PRO A 61 -3.49 -7.85 -17.17
CA PRO A 61 -2.17 -8.00 -16.58
C PRO A 61 -1.11 -8.42 -17.62
N ASP A 62 0.05 -7.82 -17.53
CA ASP A 62 1.25 -8.31 -18.21
C ASP A 62 1.93 -9.38 -17.35
N TRP A 63 1.57 -10.64 -17.58
CA TRP A 63 2.06 -11.76 -16.79
C TRP A 63 3.56 -11.96 -16.89
N GLY A 64 4.18 -11.66 -18.02
CA GLY A 64 5.64 -11.75 -18.19
C GLY A 64 6.36 -10.71 -17.33
N ARG A 65 5.87 -9.46 -17.33
CA ARG A 65 6.38 -8.41 -16.46
C ARG A 65 6.14 -8.74 -15.00
N TYR A 66 4.95 -9.27 -14.67
CA TYR A 66 4.61 -9.65 -13.30
C TYR A 66 5.50 -10.77 -12.78
N ALA A 67 5.72 -11.82 -13.56
CA ALA A 67 6.65 -12.89 -13.21
C ALA A 67 8.07 -12.37 -12.93
N GLY A 68 8.52 -11.40 -13.72
CA GLY A 68 9.82 -10.72 -13.56
C GLY A 68 9.96 -9.90 -12.28
N CYS A 69 8.84 -9.63 -11.55
CA CYS A 69 8.88 -8.94 -10.26
C CYS A 69 9.34 -9.83 -9.10
N PHE A 70 9.41 -11.14 -9.27
CA PHE A 70 9.80 -12.11 -8.23
C PHE A 70 11.12 -12.77 -8.60
N LYS A 71 12.21 -12.34 -7.94
CA LYS A 71 13.58 -12.78 -8.29
C LYS A 71 14.14 -13.85 -7.34
N GLY A 72 13.39 -14.23 -6.32
CA GLY A 72 13.80 -15.19 -5.31
C GLY A 72 12.98 -16.49 -5.32
N GLY A 73 13.43 -17.45 -4.52
CA GLY A 73 12.66 -18.63 -4.17
C GLY A 73 11.73 -18.38 -2.98
N GLY A 74 10.97 -19.38 -2.59
CA GLY A 74 10.03 -19.31 -1.48
C GLY A 74 8.66 -18.78 -1.86
N LEU A 75 7.87 -18.39 -0.84
CA LEU A 75 6.52 -17.85 -0.99
C LEU A 75 6.57 -16.47 -1.66
N LYS A 76 6.08 -16.36 -2.88
CA LYS A 76 5.97 -15.07 -3.57
C LYS A 76 4.83 -14.25 -2.98
N MET A 77 5.13 -13.00 -2.59
CA MET A 77 4.20 -12.07 -1.96
C MET A 77 4.12 -10.76 -2.74
N ASP A 78 2.95 -10.48 -3.31
CA ASP A 78 2.64 -9.19 -3.94
C ASP A 78 2.21 -8.17 -2.87
N CYS A 79 2.81 -7.00 -2.87
CA CYS A 79 2.51 -5.94 -1.91
C CYS A 79 1.83 -4.72 -2.53
N SER A 80 0.99 -4.91 -3.54
CA SER A 80 0.22 -3.85 -4.23
C SER A 80 -0.95 -3.37 -3.38
N VAL A 81 -0.73 -2.33 -2.59
CA VAL A 81 -1.66 -1.91 -1.52
C VAL A 81 -2.97 -1.30 -1.99
N HIS A 82 -3.04 -0.83 -3.23
CA HIS A 82 -4.29 -0.37 -3.83
C HIS A 82 -5.19 -1.51 -4.35
N ALA A 83 -4.72 -2.76 -4.26
CA ALA A 83 -5.51 -3.94 -4.59
C ALA A 83 -6.72 -4.12 -3.65
N LEU A 84 -6.61 -3.70 -2.38
CA LEU A 84 -7.70 -3.78 -1.42
C LEU A 84 -8.97 -3.08 -1.93
N ALA A 85 -8.83 -1.84 -2.40
CA ALA A 85 -9.95 -1.03 -2.89
C ALA A 85 -10.33 -1.33 -4.36
N CYS A 86 -9.51 -2.07 -5.09
CA CYS A 86 -9.74 -2.35 -6.50
C CYS A 86 -10.90 -3.35 -6.69
N PRO A 87 -11.95 -2.99 -7.45
CA PRO A 87 -13.12 -3.86 -7.62
C PRO A 87 -12.84 -5.10 -8.48
N VAL A 88 -11.76 -5.09 -9.26
CA VAL A 88 -11.42 -6.18 -10.20
C VAL A 88 -10.44 -7.18 -9.58
N ALA A 89 -9.61 -6.73 -8.63
CA ALA A 89 -8.55 -7.53 -8.06
C ALA A 89 -9.04 -8.85 -7.40
N PRO A 90 -10.14 -8.88 -6.61
CA PRO A 90 -10.61 -10.12 -5.98
C PRO A 90 -10.85 -11.24 -6.99
N ASN A 91 -11.59 -10.96 -8.06
CA ASN A 91 -11.90 -11.94 -9.11
C ASN A 91 -10.65 -12.38 -9.89
N ARG A 92 -9.72 -11.46 -10.17
CA ARG A 92 -8.45 -11.81 -10.82
C ARG A 92 -7.62 -12.76 -9.96
N VAL A 93 -7.52 -12.47 -8.67
CA VAL A 93 -6.76 -13.32 -7.74
C VAL A 93 -7.44 -14.66 -7.57
N ALA A 94 -8.77 -14.73 -7.41
CA ALA A 94 -9.51 -15.98 -7.28
C ALA A 94 -9.36 -16.88 -8.51
N LYS A 95 -9.30 -16.29 -9.70
CA LYS A 95 -9.11 -17.04 -10.94
C LYS A 95 -7.75 -17.74 -11.02
N HIS A 96 -6.68 -17.09 -10.55
CA HIS A 96 -5.32 -17.57 -10.76
C HIS A 96 -4.68 -18.19 -9.51
N TRP A 97 -5.08 -17.74 -8.31
CA TRP A 97 -4.51 -18.18 -7.03
C TRP A 97 -5.61 -18.40 -5.98
N PRO A 98 -6.49 -19.40 -6.17
CA PRO A 98 -7.63 -19.65 -5.26
C PRO A 98 -7.20 -19.99 -3.83
N GLU A 99 -5.96 -20.46 -3.63
CA GLU A 99 -5.41 -20.81 -2.33
C GLU A 99 -4.58 -19.71 -1.68
N ALA A 100 -4.55 -18.51 -2.27
CA ALA A 100 -3.76 -17.40 -1.79
C ALA A 100 -4.14 -16.98 -0.36
N ARG A 101 -3.16 -16.45 0.38
CA ARG A 101 -3.32 -15.87 1.71
C ARG A 101 -3.14 -14.36 1.67
N PHE A 102 -3.88 -13.66 2.50
CA PHE A 102 -3.96 -12.21 2.47
C PHE A 102 -3.58 -11.60 3.81
N VAL A 103 -2.74 -10.57 3.78
CA VAL A 103 -2.48 -9.71 4.92
C VAL A 103 -3.06 -8.33 4.63
N VAL A 104 -3.85 -7.80 5.57
CA VAL A 104 -4.52 -6.51 5.43
C VAL A 104 -4.15 -5.63 6.61
N CYS A 105 -3.35 -4.59 6.38
CA CYS A 105 -3.00 -3.61 7.39
C CYS A 105 -4.00 -2.47 7.35
N LEU A 106 -4.68 -2.23 8.45
CA LEU A 106 -5.67 -1.16 8.60
C LEU A 106 -5.18 -0.12 9.62
N ARG A 107 -5.68 1.08 9.51
CA ARG A 107 -5.43 2.18 10.42
C ARG A 107 -6.73 2.91 10.68
N GLU A 108 -6.83 3.61 11.82
CA GLU A 108 -7.97 4.49 12.11
C GLU A 108 -8.28 5.35 10.88
N PRO A 109 -9.51 5.31 10.36
CA PRO A 109 -9.85 5.82 9.02
C PRO A 109 -9.50 7.28 8.79
N VAL A 110 -9.80 8.16 9.78
CA VAL A 110 -9.52 9.59 9.66
C VAL A 110 -8.00 9.84 9.60
N SER A 111 -7.26 9.22 10.52
CA SER A 111 -5.80 9.33 10.57
C SER A 111 -5.13 8.79 9.31
N ARG A 112 -5.66 7.68 8.74
CA ARG A 112 -5.19 7.15 7.46
C ARG A 112 -5.41 8.14 6.33
N THR A 113 -6.63 8.68 6.25
CA THR A 113 -7.01 9.60 5.18
C THR A 113 -6.22 10.90 5.25
N ILE A 114 -6.06 11.48 6.44
CA ILE A 114 -5.20 12.66 6.63
C ILE A 114 -3.76 12.38 6.19
N SER A 115 -3.23 11.20 6.53
CA SER A 115 -1.87 10.80 6.12
C SER A 115 -1.73 10.63 4.61
N HIS A 116 -2.78 10.15 3.93
CA HIS A 116 -2.81 9.99 2.48
C HIS A 116 -2.94 11.35 1.78
N TRP A 117 -3.91 12.14 2.21
CA TRP A 117 -4.11 13.51 1.73
C TRP A 117 -2.83 14.36 1.86
N GLY A 118 -2.22 14.36 3.05
CA GLY A 118 -0.95 15.06 3.26
C GLY A 118 0.18 14.56 2.36
N MET A 119 0.22 13.27 2.02
CA MET A 119 1.18 12.73 1.07
C MET A 119 0.98 13.30 -0.33
N VAL A 120 -0.26 13.36 -0.79
CA VAL A 120 -0.61 13.88 -2.11
C VAL A 120 -0.28 15.36 -2.23
N LEU A 121 -0.59 16.16 -1.19
CA LEU A 121 -0.22 17.58 -1.16
C LEU A 121 1.29 17.80 -1.18
N ASP A 122 2.05 16.99 -0.43
CA ASP A 122 3.52 17.08 -0.42
C ASP A 122 4.15 16.81 -1.78
N THR A 123 3.52 15.96 -2.58
CA THR A 123 4.01 15.57 -3.92
C THR A 123 3.39 16.38 -5.04
N GLU A 124 2.39 17.23 -4.74
CA GLU A 124 1.57 17.97 -5.72
C GLU A 124 0.95 17.01 -6.78
N GLU A 125 0.67 15.77 -6.37
CA GLU A 125 0.15 14.75 -7.28
C GLU A 125 -1.30 15.05 -7.69
N ASP A 126 -2.08 15.69 -6.82
CA ASP A 126 -3.42 16.21 -7.10
C ASP A 126 -3.41 17.12 -8.33
N LYS A 127 -2.53 18.13 -8.35
CA LYS A 127 -2.41 19.08 -9.47
C LYS A 127 -1.93 18.42 -10.77
N GLN A 128 -1.14 17.37 -10.66
CA GLN A 128 -0.65 16.62 -11.82
C GLN A 128 -1.74 15.73 -12.46
N ASN A 129 -2.83 15.49 -11.73
CA ASN A 129 -3.95 14.63 -12.11
C ASN A 129 -5.29 15.39 -12.15
N ASP A 130 -5.25 16.71 -12.39
CA ASP A 130 -6.43 17.58 -12.51
C ASP A 130 -7.42 17.43 -11.36
N ALA A 131 -6.90 17.30 -10.13
CA ALA A 131 -7.66 17.22 -8.90
C ALA A 131 -7.34 18.43 -8.01
N ASP A 132 -8.35 19.01 -7.39
CA ASP A 132 -8.17 20.03 -6.36
C ASP A 132 -8.39 19.42 -4.97
N TRP A 133 -7.30 19.05 -4.34
CA TRP A 133 -7.28 18.53 -2.97
C TRP A 133 -6.74 19.57 -1.96
N SER A 134 -6.80 20.86 -2.30
CA SER A 134 -6.35 21.94 -1.41
C SER A 134 -7.15 22.00 -0.10
N ASP A 135 -8.42 21.56 -0.11
CA ASP A 135 -9.29 21.39 1.04
C ASP A 135 -9.59 19.93 1.32
N PHE A 136 -9.60 19.55 2.61
CA PHE A 136 -9.81 18.17 3.04
C PHE A 136 -11.19 17.62 2.65
N ALA A 137 -12.24 18.43 2.76
CA ALA A 137 -13.59 18.00 2.40
C ALA A 137 -13.72 17.74 0.89
N SER A 138 -13.05 18.51 0.05
CA SER A 138 -12.97 18.29 -1.39
C SER A 138 -12.21 17.02 -1.71
N ALA A 139 -11.06 16.81 -1.06
CA ALA A 139 -10.28 15.59 -1.21
C ALA A 139 -11.07 14.34 -0.78
N TRP A 140 -11.79 14.41 0.35
CA TRP A 140 -12.58 13.29 0.85
C TRP A 140 -13.72 12.87 -0.09
N ARG A 141 -14.37 13.83 -0.77
CA ARG A 141 -15.41 13.52 -1.77
C ARG A 141 -14.87 12.82 -3.01
N ASP A 142 -13.58 12.93 -3.25
CA ASP A 142 -12.95 12.25 -4.38
C ASP A 142 -12.80 10.76 -4.06
N GLN A 143 -13.44 9.93 -4.88
CA GLN A 143 -13.39 8.47 -4.71
C GLN A 143 -11.96 7.90 -4.78
N ARG A 144 -11.02 8.60 -5.42
CA ARG A 144 -9.61 8.20 -5.47
C ARG A 144 -8.91 8.24 -4.10
N LEU A 145 -9.46 8.99 -3.13
CA LEU A 145 -9.02 9.01 -1.74
C LEU A 145 -9.91 8.15 -0.83
N SER A 146 -11.22 8.32 -0.96
CA SER A 146 -12.19 7.72 -0.03
C SER A 146 -12.30 6.21 -0.19
N CYS A 147 -12.18 5.67 -1.40
CA CYS A 147 -12.28 4.22 -1.62
C CYS A 147 -11.28 3.39 -0.81
N ASP A 148 -10.07 3.90 -0.57
CA ASP A 148 -9.04 3.24 0.24
C ASP A 148 -9.35 3.25 1.75
N THR A 149 -10.43 3.95 2.18
CA THR A 149 -10.85 4.10 3.58
C THR A 149 -12.11 3.32 3.91
N LEU A 150 -12.92 3.01 2.92
CA LEU A 150 -14.15 2.23 3.06
C LEU A 150 -13.81 0.74 3.17
N TYR A 151 -13.35 0.34 4.36
CA TYR A 151 -12.80 -0.99 4.60
C TYR A 151 -13.85 -2.09 4.56
N GLY A 152 -15.07 -1.83 5.05
CA GLY A 152 -16.19 -2.76 5.00
C GLY A 152 -16.54 -3.10 3.56
N ALA A 153 -16.78 -2.10 2.74
CA ALA A 153 -17.05 -2.27 1.32
C ALA A 153 -15.88 -2.94 0.57
N CYS A 154 -14.63 -2.66 0.96
CA CYS A 154 -13.48 -3.34 0.38
C CYS A 154 -13.46 -4.82 0.75
N MET A 155 -13.57 -5.14 2.04
CA MET A 155 -13.52 -6.51 2.53
C MET A 155 -14.71 -7.34 2.04
N GLY A 156 -15.91 -6.75 1.93
CA GLY A 156 -17.07 -7.41 1.37
C GLY A 156 -16.77 -8.04 0.00
N ARG A 157 -16.18 -7.26 -0.93
CA ARG A 157 -15.80 -7.76 -2.25
C ARG A 157 -14.77 -8.90 -2.24
N TRP A 158 -13.81 -8.84 -1.30
CA TRP A 158 -12.82 -9.91 -1.15
C TRP A 158 -13.42 -11.17 -0.55
N LEU A 159 -14.33 -11.02 0.43
CA LEU A 159 -14.99 -12.14 1.09
C LEU A 159 -16.05 -12.84 0.21
N GLU A 160 -16.53 -12.19 -0.85
CA GLU A 160 -17.31 -12.86 -1.90
C GLU A 160 -16.49 -13.90 -2.69
N CYS A 161 -15.16 -13.71 -2.75
CA CYS A 161 -14.27 -14.57 -3.53
C CYS A 161 -13.47 -15.55 -2.68
N PHE A 162 -13.22 -15.24 -1.41
CA PHE A 162 -12.34 -16.02 -0.54
C PHE A 162 -12.91 -16.17 0.87
N PRO A 163 -12.73 -17.33 1.52
CA PRO A 163 -13.19 -17.53 2.89
C PRO A 163 -12.38 -16.66 3.88
N ARG A 164 -13.01 -16.33 5.00
CA ARG A 164 -12.48 -15.38 6.01
C ARG A 164 -11.12 -15.80 6.60
N ASP A 165 -10.86 -17.06 6.75
CA ASP A 165 -9.62 -17.63 7.31
C ASP A 165 -8.38 -17.42 6.43
N ARG A 166 -8.58 -17.02 5.17
CA ARG A 166 -7.50 -16.60 4.27
C ARG A 166 -6.94 -15.21 4.58
N PHE A 167 -7.62 -14.43 5.44
CA PHE A 167 -7.24 -13.05 5.75
C PHE A 167 -6.72 -12.89 7.17
N LEU A 168 -5.50 -12.36 7.29
CA LEU A 168 -4.99 -11.80 8.53
C LEU A 168 -5.12 -10.28 8.50
N MET A 169 -5.89 -9.73 9.43
CA MET A 169 -6.12 -8.29 9.53
C MET A 169 -5.34 -7.70 10.70
N LEU A 170 -4.56 -6.65 10.43
CA LEU A 170 -3.63 -6.05 11.38
C LEU A 170 -3.98 -4.58 11.62
N ASP A 171 -4.09 -4.16 12.88
CA ASP A 171 -4.14 -2.76 13.25
C ASP A 171 -2.73 -2.15 13.19
N SER A 172 -2.58 -1.03 12.49
CA SER A 172 -1.30 -0.31 12.35
C SER A 172 -0.74 0.19 13.69
N ARG A 173 -1.58 0.38 14.71
CA ARG A 173 -1.15 0.70 16.07
C ARG A 173 -0.49 -0.53 16.71
N ARG A 174 -1.14 -1.68 16.62
CA ARG A 174 -0.59 -2.93 17.13
C ARG A 174 0.73 -3.30 16.46
N MET A 175 0.86 -3.02 15.17
CA MET A 175 2.13 -3.20 14.43
C MET A 175 3.28 -2.35 15.01
N ARG A 176 3.00 -1.20 15.63
CA ARG A 176 4.01 -0.36 16.30
C ARG A 176 4.31 -0.82 17.71
N ASP A 177 3.26 -1.17 18.44
CA ASP A 177 3.33 -1.42 19.89
C ASP A 177 3.79 -2.86 20.17
N GLU A 178 3.47 -3.82 19.30
CA GLU A 178 3.69 -5.26 19.46
C GLU A 178 4.38 -5.86 18.20
N ALA A 179 5.35 -5.16 17.63
CA ALA A 179 5.96 -5.51 16.34
C ALA A 179 6.38 -6.99 16.22
N GLY A 180 7.06 -7.54 17.23
CA GLY A 180 7.51 -8.95 17.21
C GLY A 180 6.34 -9.92 17.13
N ALA A 181 5.34 -9.78 18.01
CA ALA A 181 4.16 -10.65 18.04
C ALA A 181 3.37 -10.59 16.72
N VAL A 182 3.26 -9.40 16.12
CA VAL A 182 2.59 -9.22 14.82
C VAL A 182 3.36 -9.93 13.70
N LEU A 183 4.69 -9.87 13.70
CA LEU A 183 5.49 -10.58 12.68
C LEU A 183 5.37 -12.10 12.83
N ASP A 184 5.35 -12.62 14.06
CA ASP A 184 5.11 -14.05 14.32
C ASP A 184 3.72 -14.49 13.81
N GLU A 185 2.68 -13.67 14.02
CA GLU A 185 1.35 -13.92 13.46
C GLU A 185 1.36 -13.96 11.93
N VAL A 186 2.04 -13.01 11.29
CA VAL A 186 2.15 -12.98 9.82
C VAL A 186 2.84 -14.22 9.31
N VAL A 187 3.96 -14.61 9.90
CA VAL A 187 4.71 -15.82 9.54
C VAL A 187 3.84 -17.07 9.69
N GLY A 188 3.16 -17.21 10.83
CA GLY A 188 2.21 -18.31 11.07
C GLY A 188 1.05 -18.33 10.08
N HIS A 189 0.45 -17.17 9.80
CA HIS A 189 -0.64 -17.05 8.83
C HIS A 189 -0.16 -17.40 7.41
N LEU A 190 1.03 -16.99 7.01
CA LEU A 190 1.59 -17.32 5.70
C LEU A 190 2.03 -18.77 5.58
N GLY A 191 2.17 -19.50 6.70
CA GLY A 191 2.57 -20.90 6.73
C GLY A 191 4.04 -21.12 6.36
N VAL A 192 4.89 -20.13 6.66
CA VAL A 192 6.34 -20.24 6.50
C VAL A 192 7.01 -20.53 7.86
N GLU A 193 8.27 -20.95 7.84
CA GLU A 193 8.99 -21.30 9.06
C GLU A 193 9.15 -20.09 10.01
N PRO A 194 9.18 -20.30 11.32
CA PRO A 194 9.46 -19.23 12.28
C PRO A 194 10.80 -18.53 11.99
N PHE A 195 10.83 -17.20 12.16
CA PHE A 195 12.02 -16.40 11.87
C PHE A 195 12.20 -15.28 12.89
N VAL A 196 13.46 -14.98 13.26
CA VAL A 196 13.80 -13.89 14.17
C VAL A 196 14.13 -12.64 13.37
N PHE A 197 13.25 -11.65 13.41
CA PHE A 197 13.38 -10.39 12.67
C PHE A 197 14.32 -9.40 13.39
N ASN A 198 15.19 -8.75 12.66
CA ASN A 198 15.95 -7.61 13.16
C ASN A 198 15.16 -6.31 12.99
N LEU A 199 14.40 -5.94 14.02
CA LEU A 199 13.54 -4.75 14.00
C LEU A 199 14.32 -3.44 13.82
N SER A 200 15.60 -3.40 14.21
CA SER A 200 16.43 -2.20 14.06
C SER A 200 16.82 -1.93 12.60
N GLU A 201 16.79 -2.94 11.75
CA GLU A 201 17.05 -2.84 10.32
C GLU A 201 15.78 -2.64 9.48
N VAL A 202 14.60 -2.77 10.08
CA VAL A 202 13.34 -2.47 9.39
C VAL A 202 13.20 -0.97 9.24
N HIS A 203 13.63 -0.46 8.11
CA HIS A 203 13.54 0.97 7.83
C HIS A 203 12.08 1.41 7.72
N ASN A 204 11.71 2.41 8.51
CA ASN A 204 10.48 3.18 8.30
C ASN A 204 10.65 4.04 7.03
N ALA A 205 10.74 3.39 5.86
CA ALA A 205 10.74 4.08 4.59
C ALA A 205 9.43 4.88 4.48
N ASN A 206 9.53 6.15 4.11
CA ASN A 206 8.41 7.07 3.94
C ASN A 206 7.84 7.72 5.21
N THR A 207 8.68 8.11 6.15
CA THR A 207 8.25 9.08 7.15
C THR A 207 7.78 10.37 6.47
N ALA A 208 6.79 11.04 7.06
CA ALA A 208 6.25 12.29 6.53
C ALA A 208 7.35 13.37 6.36
N ASP A 209 8.47 13.24 7.10
CA ASP A 209 9.59 14.17 7.06
C ASP A 209 10.49 14.02 5.83
N ASP A 210 10.45 12.88 5.15
CA ASP A 210 11.28 12.59 3.99
C ASP A 210 10.69 13.07 2.66
N ARG A 211 9.42 13.51 2.66
CA ARG A 211 8.72 13.91 1.45
C ARG A 211 8.85 15.41 1.22
N ARG A 212 9.29 15.76 0.03
CA ARG A 212 9.41 17.15 -0.44
C ARG A 212 8.89 17.27 -1.85
N PRO A 213 8.17 18.36 -2.20
CA PRO A 213 7.78 18.60 -3.58
C PRO A 213 9.01 18.79 -4.46
N LEU A 214 8.99 18.19 -5.64
CA LEU A 214 10.10 18.30 -6.58
C LEU A 214 10.10 19.69 -7.24
N THR A 215 11.29 20.24 -7.44
CA THR A 215 11.49 21.41 -8.29
C THR A 215 11.23 21.03 -9.76
N ILE A 216 11.18 22.04 -10.66
CA ILE A 216 11.11 21.80 -12.12
C ILE A 216 12.28 20.91 -12.56
N PHE A 217 13.48 21.16 -12.03
CA PHE A 217 14.65 20.31 -12.26
C PHE A 217 14.45 18.88 -11.73
N GLY A 218 13.91 18.72 -10.52
CA GLY A 218 13.60 17.40 -9.95
C GLY A 218 12.57 16.62 -10.77
N ARG A 219 11.55 17.31 -11.32
CA ARG A 219 10.55 16.73 -12.23
C ARG A 219 11.18 16.31 -13.57
N GLY A 220 12.02 17.18 -14.15
CA GLY A 220 12.77 16.86 -15.38
C GLY A 220 13.69 15.65 -15.20
N LEU A 221 14.38 15.56 -14.06
CA LEU A 221 15.24 14.40 -13.76
C LEU A 221 14.41 13.12 -13.56
N LYS A 222 13.26 13.20 -12.88
CA LYS A 222 12.32 12.08 -12.73
C LYS A 222 11.82 11.59 -14.09
N PHE A 223 11.46 12.51 -14.99
CA PHE A 223 11.03 12.20 -16.35
C PHE A 223 12.17 11.56 -17.16
N ALA A 224 13.36 12.15 -17.14
CA ALA A 224 14.54 11.59 -17.83
C ALA A 224 14.90 10.20 -17.27
N ALA A 225 14.83 10.02 -15.95
CA ALA A 225 15.04 8.72 -15.30
C ALA A 225 13.95 7.70 -15.65
N ALA A 226 12.73 8.13 -16.00
CA ALA A 226 11.67 7.23 -16.47
C ALA A 226 11.93 6.68 -17.87
N LEU A 227 12.70 7.40 -18.69
CA LEU A 227 13.11 6.99 -20.04
C LEU A 227 14.29 6.00 -20.04
N ILE A 228 15.00 5.87 -18.90
CA ILE A 228 16.13 4.92 -18.80
C ILE A 228 15.56 3.50 -18.62
N PRO A 229 15.99 2.52 -19.45
CA PRO A 229 15.60 1.13 -19.28
C PRO A 229 15.88 0.61 -17.86
N GLY A 230 14.95 -0.15 -17.29
CA GLY A 230 15.01 -0.63 -15.90
C GLY A 230 16.32 -1.35 -15.54
N LEU A 231 16.88 -2.10 -16.48
CA LEU A 231 18.16 -2.82 -16.34
C LEU A 231 19.35 -1.91 -16.00
N LEU A 232 19.36 -0.67 -16.49
CA LEU A 232 20.42 0.30 -16.24
C LEU A 232 20.11 1.20 -15.04
N LYS A 233 18.83 1.41 -14.72
CA LYS A 233 18.37 2.27 -13.64
C LYS A 233 18.48 1.62 -12.27
N GLN A 234 18.13 0.33 -12.16
CA GLN A 234 18.07 -0.39 -10.89
C GLN A 234 19.41 -0.43 -10.14
N PRO A 235 20.58 -0.78 -10.76
CA PRO A 235 21.84 -0.81 -10.03
C PRO A 235 22.29 0.57 -9.55
N LEU A 236 21.93 1.63 -10.27
CA LEU A 236 22.26 3.00 -9.87
C LEU A 236 21.43 3.44 -8.67
N VAL A 237 20.11 3.21 -8.71
CA VAL A 237 19.20 3.56 -7.64
C VAL A 237 19.52 2.78 -6.36
N SER A 238 19.75 1.47 -6.47
CA SER A 238 20.10 0.62 -5.34
C SER A 238 21.47 1.00 -4.73
N SER A 239 22.45 1.37 -5.53
CA SER A 239 23.75 1.87 -5.06
C SER A 239 23.62 3.19 -4.29
N LEU A 240 22.77 4.10 -4.74
CA LEU A 240 22.52 5.38 -4.05
C LEU A 240 21.76 5.17 -2.76
N GLN A 241 20.77 4.28 -2.75
CA GLN A 241 20.01 3.92 -1.55
C GLN A 241 20.89 3.25 -0.49
N LYS A 242 21.74 2.29 -0.90
CA LYS A 242 22.72 1.65 0.01
C LYS A 242 23.71 2.65 0.63
N ARG A 243 24.01 3.76 -0.06
CA ARG A 243 24.86 4.85 0.45
C ARG A 243 24.08 5.88 1.28
N GLY A 244 22.80 5.68 1.54
CA GLY A 244 21.95 6.61 2.28
C GLY A 244 21.69 7.94 1.54
N VAL A 245 22.03 8.02 0.24
CA VAL A 245 21.84 9.21 -0.57
C VAL A 245 20.43 9.22 -1.12
N ASN A 246 19.55 10.00 -0.50
CA ASN A 246 18.24 10.29 -1.05
C ASN A 246 18.34 11.49 -2.00
N VAL A 247 18.35 11.20 -3.30
CA VAL A 247 18.46 12.21 -4.37
C VAL A 247 17.36 13.27 -4.27
N TYR A 248 16.17 12.89 -3.75
CA TYR A 248 15.04 13.80 -3.56
C TYR A 248 15.17 14.72 -2.33
N LYS A 249 16.16 14.50 -1.47
CA LYS A 249 16.49 15.42 -0.35
C LYS A 249 17.46 16.55 -0.75
N MET A 250 18.01 16.51 -1.96
CA MET A 250 18.93 17.56 -2.42
C MET A 250 18.17 18.88 -2.66
N PRO A 251 18.65 20.01 -2.12
CA PRO A 251 17.96 21.32 -2.20
C PRO A 251 17.65 21.79 -3.63
N ILE A 252 18.46 21.36 -4.61
CA ILE A 252 18.27 21.68 -6.03
C ILE A 252 17.10 20.90 -6.65
N LEU A 253 16.82 19.71 -6.13
CA LEU A 253 15.83 18.79 -6.69
C LEU A 253 14.49 18.83 -5.95
N SER A 254 14.45 19.33 -4.72
CA SER A 254 13.25 19.45 -3.90
C SER A 254 13.09 20.83 -3.31
N ARG A 255 11.83 21.26 -3.17
CA ARG A 255 11.48 22.51 -2.46
C ARG A 255 11.37 22.26 -0.96
N GLY A 256 11.50 23.33 -0.15
CA GLY A 256 11.14 23.29 1.26
C GLY A 256 9.68 22.88 1.47
N LYS A 257 9.36 22.22 2.59
CA LYS A 257 7.96 21.91 2.93
C LYS A 257 7.19 23.19 3.14
N SER A 258 6.06 23.33 2.46
CA SER A 258 5.00 24.26 2.84
C SER A 258 4.31 23.73 4.10
N ALA A 259 3.78 24.63 4.94
CA ALA A 259 2.88 24.22 6.01
C ALA A 259 1.71 23.45 5.39
N ARG A 260 1.47 22.22 5.85
CA ARG A 260 0.31 21.44 5.37
C ARG A 260 -0.94 22.02 5.97
N PRO A 261 -2.02 22.14 5.20
CA PRO A 261 -3.31 22.40 5.78
C PRO A 261 -3.68 21.24 6.72
N VAL A 262 -4.30 21.56 7.83
CA VAL A 262 -4.81 20.59 8.79
C VAL A 262 -6.32 20.61 8.69
N PRO A 263 -6.99 19.46 8.57
CA PRO A 263 -8.46 19.45 8.53
C PRO A 263 -9.02 19.96 9.86
N SER A 264 -10.15 20.66 9.83
CA SER A 264 -10.83 21.08 11.04
C SER A 264 -11.39 19.89 11.82
N ALA A 265 -11.64 20.09 13.13
CA ALA A 265 -12.29 19.07 13.95
C ALA A 265 -13.68 18.69 13.40
N GLU A 266 -14.38 19.65 12.81
CA GLU A 266 -15.70 19.44 12.20
C GLU A 266 -15.59 18.56 10.95
N GLN A 267 -14.63 18.83 10.05
CA GLN A 267 -14.37 17.99 8.87
C GLN A 267 -14.00 16.55 9.27
N CYS A 268 -13.19 16.37 10.30
CA CYS A 268 -12.86 15.05 10.82
C CYS A 268 -14.07 14.33 11.40
N LYS A 269 -14.94 15.04 12.11
CA LYS A 269 -16.18 14.50 12.67
C LYS A 269 -17.17 14.12 11.58
N GLU A 270 -17.35 14.96 10.59
CA GLU A 270 -18.22 14.66 9.43
C GLU A 270 -17.74 13.41 8.69
N MET A 271 -16.46 13.32 8.39
CA MET A 271 -15.88 12.14 7.77
C MET A 271 -16.10 10.89 8.64
N ARG A 272 -15.86 10.97 9.95
CA ARG A 272 -16.08 9.84 10.86
C ARG A 272 -17.52 9.36 10.82
N ASN A 273 -18.49 10.27 10.86
CA ASN A 273 -19.90 9.91 10.75
C ASN A 273 -20.21 9.19 9.41
N GLN A 274 -19.57 9.57 8.34
CA GLN A 274 -19.78 8.95 7.02
C GLN A 274 -19.17 7.55 6.91
N VAL A 275 -18.10 7.25 7.65
CA VAL A 275 -17.46 5.92 7.61
C VAL A 275 -17.95 4.95 8.68
N ASN A 276 -18.76 5.39 9.65
CA ASN A 276 -19.18 4.55 10.76
C ASN A 276 -19.94 3.31 10.30
N SER A 277 -20.88 3.43 9.37
CA SER A 277 -21.64 2.28 8.85
C SER A 277 -20.73 1.29 8.10
N ASP A 278 -19.74 1.76 7.37
CA ASP A 278 -18.76 0.92 6.69
C ASP A 278 -17.84 0.20 7.71
N LEU A 279 -17.50 0.87 8.82
CA LEU A 279 -16.76 0.25 9.91
C LEU A 279 -17.57 -0.83 10.63
N GLU A 280 -18.86 -0.57 10.90
CA GLU A 280 -19.76 -1.57 11.47
C GLU A 280 -19.87 -2.80 10.56
N GLU A 281 -19.98 -2.59 9.24
CA GLU A 281 -19.94 -3.65 8.24
C GLU A 281 -18.61 -4.43 8.32
N LEU A 282 -17.47 -3.73 8.39
CA LEU A 282 -16.16 -4.37 8.57
C LEU A 282 -16.15 -5.29 9.80
N GLY A 283 -16.63 -4.79 10.95
CA GLY A 283 -16.68 -5.57 12.19
C GLY A 283 -17.54 -6.82 12.04
N GLN A 284 -18.70 -6.70 11.41
CA GLN A 284 -19.62 -7.83 11.18
C GLN A 284 -19.03 -8.89 10.23
N LEU A 285 -18.35 -8.45 9.18
CA LEU A 285 -17.77 -9.34 8.16
C LEU A 285 -16.48 -10.05 8.64
N THR A 286 -15.75 -9.44 9.57
CA THR A 286 -14.35 -9.84 9.79
C THR A 286 -13.96 -10.06 11.25
N ASP A 287 -14.82 -9.80 12.20
CA ASP A 287 -14.54 -9.77 13.65
C ASP A 287 -13.37 -8.82 14.02
N PHE A 288 -13.01 -7.89 13.14
CA PHE A 288 -11.95 -6.91 13.41
C PHE A 288 -12.40 -5.94 14.51
N PRO A 289 -11.55 -5.62 15.52
CA PRO A 289 -11.94 -4.83 16.68
C PRO A 289 -12.07 -3.33 16.36
N ILE A 290 -13.21 -2.92 15.82
CA ILE A 290 -13.50 -1.54 15.37
C ILE A 290 -13.87 -0.58 16.52
N ALA A 291 -14.17 -1.07 17.72
CA ALA A 291 -14.74 -0.26 18.82
C ALA A 291 -13.96 1.04 19.09
N ARG A 292 -12.62 0.95 19.16
CA ARG A 292 -11.75 2.13 19.38
C ARG A 292 -11.91 3.19 18.29
N TRP A 293 -12.17 2.77 17.06
CA TRP A 293 -12.28 3.70 15.93
C TRP A 293 -13.63 4.42 15.91
N LEU A 294 -14.69 3.75 16.37
CA LEU A 294 -16.01 4.35 16.55
C LEU A 294 -16.02 5.41 17.66
N ASP A 295 -15.29 5.16 18.76
CA ASP A 295 -15.17 6.10 19.88
C ASP A 295 -14.24 7.28 19.59
N GLY A 296 -13.50 7.25 18.48
CA GLY A 296 -12.58 8.30 18.07
C GLY A 296 -11.22 8.30 18.79
N ASP A 297 -10.87 7.22 19.48
CA ASP A 297 -9.55 7.00 20.06
C ASP A 297 -8.50 6.77 18.95
N GLN A 298 -7.46 7.62 18.95
CA GLN A 298 -6.36 7.59 17.98
C GLN A 298 -5.20 6.70 18.44
#